data_aff83ea2b3c75e8e6cff9c7abd853614
#
_entry.id   aff83ea2b3c75e8e6cff9c7abd853614
#
_cell.length_a   1.000
_cell.length_b   1.000
_cell.length_c   1.000
_cell.angle_alpha   90.00
_cell.angle_beta   90.00
_cell.angle_gamma   90.00
#
_symmetry.space_group_name_H-M   'P 1'
#
loop_
_entity.id
_entity.type
_entity.pdbx_description
1 polymer ?
#
loop_
_entity_poly.entity_id
_entity_poly.type
_entity_poly.pdbx_seq_one_letter_code
_entity_poly.pdbx_strand_id
1 'polypeptide(L)'
;NLDTRFLINEYCTREQIFWVHGAVLKEKGVLYVVSPMGPCFNCIFPNVSQGGSCEEFGILGATTTIISSLQANEIIKLIVGIEPESALLRLDVLKNQIDKIKVKKNSNCAVCKGSYVRLEGLETEIEGIDSNDSAKNSCNNNSCINNELAKKDEFTIQKCKTKAGWSAKPTKQLKLNLNNIKKKFKLIMDTPILIVIEKKGEIIVHNYGELLFKDLKDEQEIKKIAKEIYLVGK
;
A
#
# COMPACT_ATOMS: atom_id res chain seq x y z
N ASN A 1 -0.27 5.37 2.12
CA ASN A 1 0.43 6.24 1.17
C ASN A 1 -0.58 6.94 0.23
N LEU A 2 -0.12 7.86 -0.61
CA LEU A 2 -0.97 8.61 -1.53
C LEU A 2 -1.46 7.74 -2.71
N ASP A 3 -0.60 6.89 -3.24
CA ASP A 3 -0.95 6.05 -4.41
C ASP A 3 -2.13 5.12 -4.09
N THR A 4 -2.14 4.50 -2.90
CA THR A 4 -3.28 3.70 -2.43
C THR A 4 -4.57 4.51 -2.33
N ARG A 5 -4.50 5.78 -1.87
CA ARG A 5 -5.68 6.64 -1.78
C ARG A 5 -6.22 7.02 -3.16
N PHE A 6 -5.35 7.29 -4.12
CA PHE A 6 -5.75 7.55 -5.49
C PHE A 6 -6.36 6.31 -6.14
N LEU A 7 -5.81 5.12 -5.89
CA LEU A 7 -6.37 3.86 -6.39
C LEU A 7 -7.78 3.59 -5.80
N ILE A 8 -7.94 3.75 -4.47
CA ILE A 8 -9.25 3.64 -3.82
C ILE A 8 -10.22 4.65 -4.42
N ASN A 9 -9.78 5.89 -4.67
CA ASN A 9 -10.62 6.91 -5.26
C ASN A 9 -11.09 6.54 -6.68
N GLU A 10 -10.19 6.02 -7.53
CA GLU A 10 -10.55 5.57 -8.88
C GLU A 10 -11.56 4.42 -8.82
N TYR A 11 -11.31 3.40 -8.00
CA TYR A 11 -12.23 2.28 -7.80
C TYR A 11 -13.61 2.74 -7.29
N CYS A 12 -13.64 3.50 -6.19
CA CYS A 12 -14.90 3.96 -5.60
C CYS A 12 -15.68 4.91 -6.52
N THR A 13 -14.97 5.72 -7.34
CA THR A 13 -15.63 6.58 -8.32
C THR A 13 -16.23 5.76 -9.47
N ARG A 14 -15.53 4.73 -9.96
CA ARG A 14 -16.01 3.81 -11.00
C ARG A 14 -17.24 3.03 -10.54
N GLU A 15 -17.14 2.42 -9.36
CA GLU A 15 -18.20 1.59 -8.78
C GLU A 15 -19.31 2.38 -8.08
N GLN A 16 -19.26 3.72 -8.12
CA GLN A 16 -20.25 4.61 -7.48
C GLN A 16 -20.43 4.35 -5.97
N ILE A 17 -19.31 4.11 -5.27
CA ILE A 17 -19.27 3.80 -3.83
C ILE A 17 -18.81 5.01 -3.04
N PHE A 18 -19.46 5.29 -1.90
CA PHE A 18 -18.96 6.24 -0.91
C PHE A 18 -17.70 5.72 -0.25
N TRP A 19 -16.75 6.61 0.03
CA TRP A 19 -15.65 6.29 0.93
C TRP A 19 -15.28 7.48 1.81
N VAL A 20 -14.80 7.18 3.02
CA VAL A 20 -14.47 8.19 4.02
C VAL A 20 -12.97 8.30 4.14
N HIS A 21 -12.43 9.43 3.67
CA HIS A 21 -11.02 9.74 3.73
C HIS A 21 -10.67 10.43 5.05
N GLY A 22 -9.68 9.89 5.78
CA GLY A 22 -9.04 10.53 6.91
C GLY A 22 -7.53 10.53 6.76
N ALA A 23 -6.88 11.64 7.12
CA ALA A 23 -5.43 11.72 7.19
C ALA A 23 -4.99 12.61 8.36
N VAL A 24 -3.84 12.26 8.94
CA VAL A 24 -3.23 12.99 10.06
C VAL A 24 -1.75 13.19 9.77
N LEU A 25 -1.26 14.39 10.06
CA LEU A 25 0.16 14.72 10.06
C LEU A 25 0.43 15.73 11.17
N LYS A 26 1.36 15.42 12.07
CA LYS A 26 1.64 16.21 13.26
C LYS A 26 0.37 16.41 14.11
N GLU A 27 0.04 17.66 14.40
CA GLU A 27 -1.16 18.11 15.12
C GLU A 27 -2.37 18.34 14.21
N LYS A 28 -2.23 18.15 12.89
CA LYS A 28 -3.27 18.47 11.91
C LYS A 28 -3.92 17.21 11.35
N GLY A 29 -5.22 17.28 11.14
CA GLY A 29 -6.00 16.23 10.54
C GLY A 29 -6.93 16.76 9.45
N VAL A 30 -7.29 15.88 8.52
CA VAL A 30 -8.31 16.13 7.50
C VAL A 30 -9.27 14.96 7.43
N LEU A 31 -10.54 15.27 7.18
CA LEU A 31 -11.59 14.31 6.92
C LEU A 31 -12.41 14.77 5.71
N TYR A 32 -12.74 13.85 4.83
CA TYR A 32 -13.63 14.10 3.72
C TYR A 32 -14.43 12.85 3.35
N VAL A 33 -15.74 13.01 3.14
CA VAL A 33 -16.58 11.95 2.60
C VAL A 33 -16.66 12.13 1.09
N VAL A 34 -16.08 11.20 0.35
CA VAL A 34 -16.16 11.17 -1.10
C VAL A 34 -17.48 10.53 -1.49
N SER A 35 -18.37 11.34 -2.08
CA SER A 35 -19.63 10.90 -2.63
C SER A 35 -19.50 10.59 -4.12
N PRO A 36 -20.18 9.58 -4.66
CA PRO A 36 -20.20 9.26 -6.09
C PRO A 36 -20.55 10.45 -7.00
N MET A 37 -21.50 11.26 -6.56
CA MET A 37 -21.97 12.43 -7.33
C MET A 37 -21.20 13.71 -7.01
N GLY A 38 -20.37 13.69 -5.94
CA GLY A 38 -19.63 14.86 -5.44
C GLY A 38 -18.24 15.01 -6.06
N PRO A 39 -17.45 15.94 -5.51
CA PRO A 39 -16.03 16.04 -5.79
C PRO A 39 -15.28 14.78 -5.32
N CYS A 40 -14.51 14.16 -6.20
CA CYS A 40 -13.67 13.03 -5.83
C CYS A 40 -12.36 13.49 -5.17
N PHE A 41 -11.57 12.55 -4.67
CA PHE A 41 -10.28 12.86 -4.02
C PHE A 41 -9.33 13.63 -4.95
N ASN A 42 -9.29 13.30 -6.25
CA ASN A 42 -8.49 14.03 -7.24
C ASN A 42 -8.98 15.46 -7.47
N CYS A 43 -10.28 15.77 -7.26
CA CYS A 43 -10.78 17.13 -7.34
C CYS A 43 -10.21 18.01 -6.22
N ILE A 44 -10.01 17.44 -5.04
CA ILE A 44 -9.56 18.15 -3.84
C ILE A 44 -8.05 18.23 -3.78
N PHE A 45 -7.37 17.15 -4.17
CA PHE A 45 -5.93 16.99 -4.10
C PHE A 45 -5.31 16.70 -5.48
N PRO A 46 -5.41 17.60 -6.47
CA PRO A 46 -4.97 17.32 -7.84
C PRO A 46 -3.46 17.16 -7.99
N ASN A 47 -2.68 17.81 -7.15
CA ASN A 47 -1.21 17.89 -7.23
C ASN A 47 -0.54 17.70 -5.87
N VAL A 48 -1.00 16.73 -5.10
CA VAL A 48 -0.34 16.44 -3.81
C VAL A 48 0.99 15.75 -4.08
N SER A 49 2.07 16.50 -3.96
CA SER A 49 3.42 15.95 -3.82
C SER A 49 3.56 15.30 -2.43
N GLN A 50 4.40 14.29 -2.33
CA GLN A 50 4.76 13.69 -1.03
C GLN A 50 5.59 14.71 -0.23
N GLY A 51 4.92 15.63 0.46
CA GLY A 51 5.54 16.54 1.40
C GLY A 51 5.63 15.88 2.77
N GLY A 52 6.79 15.30 3.09
CA GLY A 52 7.09 14.71 4.38
C GLY A 52 6.24 13.48 4.76
N SER A 53 6.81 12.58 5.51
CA SER A 53 6.12 11.37 5.99
C SER A 53 5.72 11.50 7.47
N CYS A 54 4.74 10.69 7.89
CA CYS A 54 4.41 10.55 9.31
C CYS A 54 5.61 10.02 10.13
N GLU A 55 6.52 9.31 9.49
CA GLU A 55 7.76 8.80 10.11
C GLU A 55 8.75 9.95 10.36
N GLU A 56 8.79 10.95 9.48
CA GLU A 56 9.68 12.09 9.59
C GLU A 56 9.16 13.14 10.60
N PHE A 57 7.87 13.42 10.59
CA PHE A 57 7.27 14.47 11.39
C PHE A 57 6.48 14.01 12.61
N GLY A 58 6.17 12.71 12.69
CA GLY A 58 5.32 12.13 13.72
C GLY A 58 3.83 12.50 13.58
N ILE A 59 3.04 11.96 14.48
CA ILE A 59 1.61 12.25 14.61
C ILE A 59 1.24 12.41 16.08
N LEU A 60 0.36 13.34 16.39
CA LEU A 60 -0.19 13.50 17.72
C LEU A 60 -1.36 12.52 17.91
N GLY A 61 -1.31 11.66 18.95
CA GLY A 61 -2.34 10.66 19.21
C GLY A 61 -3.75 11.25 19.34
N ALA A 62 -3.89 12.42 19.98
CA ALA A 62 -5.16 13.14 20.08
C ALA A 62 -5.75 13.46 18.70
N THR A 63 -4.94 13.91 17.73
CA THR A 63 -5.40 14.19 16.36
C THR A 63 -5.92 12.94 15.69
N THR A 64 -5.20 11.82 15.83
CA THR A 64 -5.60 10.53 15.27
C THR A 64 -6.93 10.06 15.85
N THR A 65 -7.10 10.12 17.18
CA THR A 65 -8.33 9.72 17.86
C THR A 65 -9.54 10.52 17.39
N ILE A 66 -9.40 11.86 17.31
CA ILE A 66 -10.47 12.74 16.86
C ILE A 66 -10.86 12.43 15.41
N ILE A 67 -9.90 12.33 14.49
CA ILE A 67 -10.18 12.03 13.08
C ILE A 67 -10.80 10.66 12.92
N SER A 68 -10.32 9.62 13.63
CA SER A 68 -10.91 8.28 13.57
C SER A 68 -12.34 8.24 14.08
N SER A 69 -12.64 8.95 15.17
CA SER A 69 -14.00 9.04 15.71
C SER A 69 -14.94 9.76 14.74
N LEU A 70 -14.46 10.82 14.09
CA LEU A 70 -15.24 11.53 13.07
C LEU A 70 -15.46 10.66 11.82
N GLN A 71 -14.46 9.88 11.37
CA GLN A 71 -14.64 8.91 10.28
C GLN A 71 -15.73 7.88 10.61
N ALA A 72 -15.69 7.30 11.82
CA ALA A 72 -16.71 6.36 12.27
C ALA A 72 -18.11 6.99 12.29
N ASN A 73 -18.22 8.24 12.75
CA ASN A 73 -19.48 8.97 12.76
C ASN A 73 -20.03 9.21 11.33
N GLU A 74 -19.16 9.59 10.36
CA GLU A 74 -19.60 9.74 8.97
C GLU A 74 -20.06 8.42 8.34
N ILE A 75 -19.38 7.30 8.67
CA ILE A 75 -19.81 5.96 8.23
C ILE A 75 -21.19 5.62 8.80
N ILE A 76 -21.42 5.87 10.10
CA ILE A 76 -22.73 5.64 10.73
C ILE A 76 -23.82 6.48 10.03
N LYS A 77 -23.56 7.76 9.75
CA LYS A 77 -24.49 8.64 9.02
C LYS A 77 -24.84 8.06 7.66
N LEU A 78 -23.86 7.58 6.90
CA LEU A 78 -24.11 6.94 5.59
C LEU A 78 -24.98 5.69 5.72
N ILE A 79 -24.75 4.84 6.74
CA ILE A 79 -25.53 3.62 6.98
C ILE A 79 -26.99 3.95 7.30
N VAL A 80 -27.26 5.02 8.06
CA VAL A 80 -28.62 5.44 8.40
C VAL A 80 -29.25 6.37 7.38
N GLY A 81 -28.63 6.59 6.23
CA GLY A 81 -29.16 7.35 5.11
C GLY A 81 -29.08 8.86 5.25
N ILE A 82 -28.19 9.37 6.11
CA ILE A 82 -27.92 10.81 6.22
C ILE A 82 -26.92 11.22 5.15
N GLU A 83 -27.30 12.15 4.27
CA GLU A 83 -26.43 12.66 3.21
C GLU A 83 -25.19 13.35 3.78
N PRO A 84 -23.99 13.03 3.29
CA PRO A 84 -22.77 13.69 3.73
C PRO A 84 -22.68 15.12 3.21
N GLU A 85 -22.13 16.00 4.03
CA GLU A 85 -21.81 17.36 3.62
C GLU A 85 -20.62 17.36 2.64
N SER A 86 -20.75 18.06 1.51
CA SER A 86 -19.64 18.22 0.55
C SER A 86 -18.62 19.26 1.05
N ALA A 87 -18.00 18.96 2.17
CA ALA A 87 -17.02 19.81 2.82
C ALA A 87 -15.82 19.00 3.32
N LEU A 88 -14.61 19.52 3.04
CA LEU A 88 -13.38 19.04 3.64
C LEU A 88 -13.29 19.59 5.07
N LEU A 89 -13.30 18.70 6.05
CA LEU A 89 -13.06 19.05 7.42
C LEU A 89 -11.55 19.10 7.67
N ARG A 90 -11.06 20.20 8.22
CA ARG A 90 -9.67 20.40 8.62
C ARG A 90 -9.60 20.64 10.11
N LEU A 91 -8.83 19.83 10.82
CA LEU A 91 -8.60 19.90 12.25
C LEU A 91 -7.19 20.44 12.53
N ASP A 92 -7.05 21.35 13.46
CA ASP A 92 -5.80 21.75 14.09
C ASP A 92 -5.97 21.62 15.61
N VAL A 93 -5.42 20.55 16.19
CA VAL A 93 -5.65 20.21 17.61
C VAL A 93 -4.98 21.22 18.55
N LEU A 94 -3.82 21.75 18.19
CA LEU A 94 -3.13 22.72 19.05
C LEU A 94 -3.89 24.06 19.15
N LYS A 95 -4.66 24.40 18.11
CA LYS A 95 -5.49 25.59 18.10
C LYS A 95 -6.93 25.33 18.55
N ASN A 96 -7.30 24.06 18.82
CA ASN A 96 -8.67 23.64 19.04
C ASN A 96 -9.64 24.11 17.94
N GLN A 97 -9.16 24.10 16.68
CA GLN A 97 -9.88 24.64 15.55
C GLN A 97 -10.33 23.52 14.60
N ILE A 98 -11.60 23.59 14.19
CA ILE A 98 -12.17 22.74 13.16
C ILE A 98 -12.77 23.63 12.09
N ASP A 99 -12.22 23.57 10.88
CA ASP A 99 -12.72 24.31 9.73
C ASP A 99 -13.46 23.37 8.77
N LYS A 100 -14.59 23.85 8.22
CA LYS A 100 -15.28 23.20 7.12
C LYS A 100 -15.05 23.99 5.84
N ILE A 101 -14.37 23.41 4.88
CA ILE A 101 -14.02 24.02 3.61
C ILE A 101 -14.93 23.40 2.54
N LYS A 102 -15.83 24.19 1.98
CA LYS A 102 -16.67 23.75 0.85
C LYS A 102 -15.80 23.42 -0.35
N VAL A 103 -15.98 22.22 -0.90
CA VAL A 103 -15.26 21.74 -2.07
C VAL A 103 -16.18 21.63 -3.27
N LYS A 104 -15.65 21.94 -4.46
CA LYS A 104 -16.38 21.88 -5.71
C LYS A 104 -15.78 20.84 -6.64
N LYS A 105 -16.63 20.20 -7.44
CA LYS A 105 -16.18 19.28 -8.48
C LYS A 105 -15.34 20.03 -9.52
N ASN A 106 -14.15 19.49 -9.80
CA ASN A 106 -13.29 20.06 -10.84
C ASN A 106 -13.77 19.55 -12.21
N SER A 107 -14.21 20.47 -13.07
CA SER A 107 -14.66 20.14 -14.43
C SER A 107 -13.60 19.45 -15.30
N ASN A 108 -12.31 19.62 -14.96
CA ASN A 108 -11.19 19.02 -15.68
C ASN A 108 -10.62 17.77 -14.99
N CYS A 109 -11.29 17.25 -13.96
CA CYS A 109 -10.83 16.05 -13.27
C CYS A 109 -10.96 14.80 -14.16
N ALA A 110 -9.84 14.17 -14.49
CA ALA A 110 -9.81 12.98 -15.35
C ALA A 110 -10.61 11.82 -14.74
N VAL A 111 -10.45 11.56 -13.43
CA VAL A 111 -11.18 10.49 -12.72
C VAL A 111 -12.68 10.69 -12.75
N CYS A 112 -13.16 11.93 -12.53
CA CYS A 112 -14.58 12.25 -12.64
C CYS A 112 -15.14 12.16 -14.09
N LYS A 113 -14.25 12.16 -15.09
CA LYS A 113 -14.57 11.95 -16.50
C LYS A 113 -14.46 10.48 -16.95
N GLY A 114 -14.14 9.56 -16.03
CA GLY A 114 -14.07 8.13 -16.32
C GLY A 114 -12.67 7.62 -16.72
N SER A 115 -11.60 8.38 -16.49
CA SER A 115 -10.22 7.91 -16.71
C SER A 115 -9.63 7.35 -15.41
N TYR A 116 -9.39 6.04 -15.37
CA TYR A 116 -8.96 5.28 -14.18
C TYR A 116 -7.58 4.63 -14.39
N VAL A 117 -6.59 5.45 -14.71
CA VAL A 117 -5.27 5.01 -15.18
C VAL A 117 -4.54 4.08 -14.20
N ARG A 118 -4.67 4.32 -12.87
CA ARG A 118 -4.03 3.47 -11.86
C ARG A 118 -4.74 2.13 -11.71
N LEU A 119 -6.06 2.17 -11.79
CA LEU A 119 -6.88 0.96 -11.68
C LEU A 119 -6.70 0.05 -12.89
N GLU A 120 -6.75 0.62 -14.10
CA GLU A 120 -6.51 -0.10 -15.36
C GLU A 120 -5.09 -0.69 -15.43
N GLY A 121 -4.08 0.06 -14.96
CA GLY A 121 -2.71 -0.45 -14.85
C GLY A 121 -2.58 -1.65 -13.90
N LEU A 122 -3.33 -1.66 -12.79
CA LEU A 122 -3.35 -2.78 -11.87
C LEU A 122 -4.10 -4.00 -12.44
N GLU A 123 -5.20 -3.79 -13.15
CA GLU A 123 -5.99 -4.84 -13.80
C GLU A 123 -5.17 -5.54 -14.88
N THR A 124 -4.44 -4.81 -15.71
CA THR A 124 -3.55 -5.39 -16.72
C THR A 124 -2.38 -6.18 -16.12
N GLU A 125 -1.85 -5.76 -14.96
CA GLU A 125 -0.84 -6.53 -14.22
C GLU A 125 -1.40 -7.86 -13.70
N ILE A 126 -2.65 -7.87 -13.22
CA ILE A 126 -3.32 -9.08 -12.71
C ILE A 126 -3.68 -10.04 -13.84
N GLU A 127 -4.24 -9.54 -14.94
CA GLU A 127 -4.57 -10.35 -16.14
C GLU A 127 -3.32 -10.95 -16.78
N GLY A 128 -2.18 -10.26 -16.72
CA GLY A 128 -0.89 -10.78 -17.17
C GLY A 128 -0.34 -11.95 -16.33
N ILE A 129 -0.88 -12.16 -15.12
CA ILE A 129 -0.50 -13.28 -14.24
C ILE A 129 -1.30 -14.55 -14.58
N ASP A 130 -2.54 -14.42 -15.02
CA ASP A 130 -3.43 -15.57 -15.33
C ASP A 130 -3.28 -16.09 -16.77
N SER A 131 -2.61 -15.38 -17.68
CA SER A 131 -2.53 -15.75 -19.10
C SER A 131 -1.30 -16.58 -19.51
N ASN A 132 -0.51 -17.09 -18.55
CA ASN A 132 0.69 -17.89 -18.86
C ASN A 132 0.47 -19.43 -18.77
N ASP A 133 -0.74 -19.91 -19.07
CA ASP A 133 -0.98 -21.34 -19.22
C ASP A 133 -1.69 -21.66 -20.55
N SER A 134 -1.15 -21.17 -21.65
CA SER A 134 -1.40 -21.73 -22.98
C SER A 134 -0.34 -21.22 -23.97
N ALA A 135 0.74 -21.98 -24.06
CA ALA A 135 1.74 -21.81 -25.11
C ALA A 135 1.17 -22.23 -26.46
N LYS A 136 1.16 -21.34 -27.47
CA LYS A 136 1.48 -21.71 -28.86
C LYS A 136 1.83 -20.50 -29.71
N ASN A 137 3.13 -20.46 -30.04
CA ASN A 137 3.74 -20.05 -31.32
C ASN A 137 3.14 -18.88 -32.13
N SER A 138 3.85 -17.77 -32.16
CA SER A 138 4.29 -17.22 -33.45
C SER A 138 5.48 -16.28 -33.25
N CYS A 139 6.66 -16.78 -33.54
CA CYS A 139 7.86 -15.95 -33.76
C CYS A 139 7.90 -15.56 -35.22
N ASN A 140 7.98 -14.27 -35.53
CA ASN A 140 8.55 -13.80 -36.77
C ASN A 140 9.41 -12.54 -36.56
N ASN A 141 10.69 -12.80 -36.84
CA ASN A 141 11.78 -11.93 -37.29
C ASN A 141 12.51 -10.98 -36.35
N ASN A 142 13.75 -11.46 -36.06
CA ASN A 142 15.01 -10.73 -35.93
C ASN A 142 15.24 -9.77 -34.77
N SER A 143 15.68 -10.30 -33.66
CA SER A 143 17.03 -10.14 -33.10
C SER A 143 17.16 -10.85 -31.74
N CYS A 144 17.50 -12.15 -31.84
CA CYS A 144 17.97 -12.90 -30.67
C CYS A 144 19.48 -12.69 -30.56
N ILE A 145 19.89 -11.88 -29.60
CA ILE A 145 21.27 -11.89 -29.11
C ILE A 145 21.22 -12.42 -27.67
N ASN A 146 21.75 -13.60 -27.54
CA ASN A 146 22.27 -14.27 -26.37
C ASN A 146 22.01 -13.63 -25.00
N ASN A 147 21.17 -14.27 -24.20
CA ASN A 147 21.35 -14.25 -22.75
C ASN A 147 21.14 -15.66 -22.20
N GLU A 148 22.22 -16.11 -21.57
CA GLU A 148 22.36 -17.37 -20.85
C GLU A 148 21.22 -17.60 -19.86
N LEU A 149 20.88 -18.86 -19.66
CA LEU A 149 19.91 -19.38 -18.68
C LEU A 149 20.06 -18.74 -17.30
N ALA A 150 19.43 -17.61 -17.07
CA ALA A 150 19.16 -17.10 -15.74
C ALA A 150 17.98 -17.92 -15.15
N LYS A 151 18.29 -18.81 -14.20
CA LYS A 151 17.28 -19.42 -13.32
C LYS A 151 16.39 -18.28 -12.76
N LYS A 152 15.10 -18.26 -13.13
CA LYS A 152 14.12 -17.32 -12.54
C LYS A 152 14.19 -17.45 -11.02
N ASP A 153 14.67 -16.43 -10.35
CA ASP A 153 14.68 -16.40 -8.89
C ASP A 153 13.23 -16.51 -8.40
N GLU A 154 12.98 -17.41 -7.45
CA GLU A 154 11.66 -17.68 -6.87
C GLU A 154 11.10 -16.48 -6.08
N PHE A 155 11.84 -15.39 -5.96
CA PHE A 155 11.45 -14.17 -5.24
C PHE A 155 12.16 -12.93 -5.81
N THR A 156 11.56 -11.77 -5.59
CA THR A 156 12.11 -10.46 -5.96
C THR A 156 12.61 -9.73 -4.72
N ILE A 157 13.71 -8.97 -4.86
CA ILE A 157 14.25 -8.12 -3.80
C ILE A 157 14.04 -6.66 -4.21
N GLN A 158 13.50 -5.87 -3.29
CA GLN A 158 13.24 -4.45 -3.50
C GLN A 158 13.68 -3.64 -2.28
N LYS A 159 14.24 -2.46 -2.52
CA LYS A 159 14.52 -1.50 -1.44
C LYS A 159 13.19 -0.92 -0.93
N CYS A 160 12.93 -1.02 0.35
CA CYS A 160 11.70 -0.49 0.94
C CYS A 160 11.69 1.05 0.82
N LYS A 161 10.65 1.63 0.22
CA LYS A 161 10.53 3.08 0.00
C LYS A 161 10.29 3.87 1.29
N THR A 162 9.81 3.23 2.34
CA THR A 162 9.34 3.88 3.58
C THR A 162 10.21 3.59 4.81
N LYS A 163 11.09 2.59 4.77
CA LYS A 163 12.01 2.23 5.87
C LYS A 163 13.40 1.98 5.32
N ALA A 164 14.43 2.31 6.09
CA ALA A 164 15.82 2.04 5.76
C ALA A 164 16.10 0.53 5.76
N GLY A 165 15.54 -0.21 4.80
CA GLY A 165 15.65 -1.65 4.74
C GLY A 165 15.32 -2.21 3.36
N TRP A 166 15.39 -3.53 3.24
CA TRP A 166 15.09 -4.28 2.04
C TRP A 166 13.92 -5.24 2.27
N SER A 167 13.15 -5.50 1.23
CA SER A 167 12.05 -6.47 1.22
C SER A 167 12.33 -7.55 0.18
N ALA A 168 12.16 -8.82 0.57
CA ALA A 168 12.12 -9.94 -0.36
C ALA A 168 10.69 -10.48 -0.41
N LYS A 169 10.12 -10.56 -1.61
CA LYS A 169 8.75 -11.05 -1.86
C LYS A 169 8.78 -12.26 -2.79
N PRO A 170 8.08 -13.36 -2.46
CA PRO A 170 7.98 -14.48 -3.36
C PRO A 170 7.19 -14.09 -4.62
N THR A 171 7.60 -14.62 -5.78
CA THR A 171 6.92 -14.40 -7.06
C THR A 171 5.58 -15.12 -7.17
N LYS A 172 5.36 -16.13 -6.35
CA LYS A 172 4.09 -16.86 -6.23
C LYS A 172 3.62 -16.83 -4.79
N GLN A 173 2.31 -16.89 -4.57
CA GLN A 173 1.75 -16.93 -3.22
C GLN A 173 2.33 -18.12 -2.44
N LEU A 174 3.03 -17.84 -1.35
CA LEU A 174 3.76 -18.82 -0.56
C LEU A 174 3.38 -18.68 0.91
N LYS A 175 2.92 -19.76 1.53
CA LYS A 175 2.67 -19.79 2.97
C LYS A 175 3.85 -20.46 3.65
N LEU A 176 4.59 -19.70 4.47
CA LEU A 176 5.75 -20.20 5.21
C LEU A 176 5.32 -20.89 6.51
N ASN A 177 5.95 -22.03 6.78
CA ASN A 177 5.85 -22.69 8.08
C ASN A 177 6.80 -22.02 9.07
N LEU A 178 6.28 -21.08 9.87
CA LEU A 178 7.07 -20.33 10.84
C LEU A 178 7.70 -21.23 11.91
N ASN A 179 7.09 -22.38 12.25
CA ASN A 179 7.63 -23.30 13.24
C ASN A 179 8.94 -23.96 12.78
N ASN A 180 9.10 -24.22 11.48
CA ASN A 180 10.37 -24.75 10.95
C ASN A 180 11.46 -23.68 11.03
N ILE A 181 11.13 -22.42 10.76
CA ILE A 181 12.07 -21.30 10.79
C ILE A 181 12.53 -21.03 12.25
N LYS A 182 11.59 -21.06 13.21
CA LYS A 182 11.90 -20.89 14.65
C LYS A 182 12.93 -21.89 15.18
N LYS A 183 12.95 -23.11 14.66
CA LYS A 183 13.89 -24.16 15.09
C LYS A 183 15.31 -23.91 14.59
N LYS A 184 15.49 -23.16 13.52
CA LYS A 184 16.79 -22.98 12.86
C LYS A 184 17.43 -21.62 13.11
N PHE A 185 16.64 -20.60 13.43
CA PHE A 185 17.14 -19.24 13.60
C PHE A 185 16.90 -18.73 15.03
N LYS A 186 17.75 -17.83 15.50
CA LYS A 186 17.58 -17.19 16.81
C LYS A 186 16.36 -16.27 16.76
N LEU A 187 15.39 -16.54 17.61
CA LEU A 187 14.12 -15.83 17.67
C LEU A 187 14.22 -14.59 18.57
N ILE A 188 13.72 -13.46 18.11
CA ILE A 188 13.58 -12.22 18.88
C ILE A 188 12.11 -12.02 19.30
N MET A 189 11.16 -12.26 18.37
CA MET A 189 9.72 -12.10 18.60
C MET A 189 8.94 -13.21 17.92
N ASP A 190 7.87 -13.67 18.57
CA ASP A 190 6.98 -14.71 18.08
C ASP A 190 5.52 -14.26 18.12
N THR A 191 4.87 -14.29 16.97
CA THR A 191 3.43 -14.07 16.83
C THR A 191 2.82 -15.07 15.85
N PRO A 192 1.49 -15.28 15.85
CA PRO A 192 0.85 -16.23 14.93
C PRO A 192 1.00 -15.89 13.43
N ILE A 193 1.25 -14.63 13.09
CA ILE A 193 1.28 -14.14 11.70
C ILE A 193 2.68 -13.78 11.20
N LEU A 194 3.61 -13.49 12.12
CA LEU A 194 5.00 -13.14 11.79
C LEU A 194 5.94 -13.52 12.93
N ILE A 195 7.21 -13.71 12.59
CA ILE A 195 8.30 -13.86 13.56
C ILE A 195 9.41 -12.87 13.24
N VAL A 196 10.16 -12.45 14.26
CA VAL A 196 11.38 -11.68 14.09
C VAL A 196 12.55 -12.56 14.50
N ILE A 197 13.49 -12.73 13.58
CA ILE A 197 14.71 -13.53 13.77
C ILE A 197 15.94 -12.65 13.71
N GLU A 198 16.99 -13.04 14.41
CA GLU A 198 18.29 -12.40 14.37
C GLU A 198 19.27 -13.20 13.47
N LYS A 199 19.66 -12.59 12.35
CA LYS A 199 20.71 -13.11 11.49
C LYS A 199 21.42 -11.97 10.76
N LYS A 200 22.56 -11.55 11.28
CA LYS A 200 23.31 -10.36 10.82
C LYS A 200 22.48 -9.06 10.82
N GLY A 201 21.50 -8.99 11.68
CA GLY A 201 20.50 -7.94 11.82
C GLY A 201 19.11 -8.53 12.04
N GLU A 202 18.13 -7.66 12.27
CA GLU A 202 16.74 -8.05 12.46
C GLU A 202 16.06 -8.35 11.12
N ILE A 203 15.42 -9.52 11.04
CA ILE A 203 14.64 -9.94 9.87
C ILE A 203 13.23 -10.29 10.33
N ILE A 204 12.23 -9.58 9.78
CA ILE A 204 10.83 -9.88 10.00
C ILE A 204 10.40 -10.88 8.91
N VAL A 205 9.83 -12.00 9.33
CA VAL A 205 9.35 -13.07 8.45
C VAL A 205 7.85 -13.18 8.60
N HIS A 206 7.11 -12.84 7.57
CA HIS A 206 5.66 -13.01 7.52
C HIS A 206 5.26 -14.40 7.05
N ASN A 207 4.18 -14.94 7.61
CA ASN A 207 3.67 -16.26 7.24
C ASN A 207 3.23 -16.37 5.77
N TYR A 208 2.87 -15.25 5.12
CA TYR A 208 2.53 -15.19 3.69
C TYR A 208 3.75 -15.03 2.77
N GLY A 209 4.97 -15.12 3.33
CA GLY A 209 6.20 -15.21 2.56
C GLY A 209 7.01 -13.92 2.41
N GLU A 210 6.53 -12.76 2.82
CA GLU A 210 7.33 -11.53 2.77
C GLU A 210 8.40 -11.52 3.88
N LEU A 211 9.64 -11.16 3.50
CA LEU A 211 10.77 -10.97 4.41
C LEU A 211 11.17 -9.50 4.39
N LEU A 212 11.35 -8.89 5.57
CA LEU A 212 11.83 -7.51 5.72
C LEU A 212 13.16 -7.51 6.47
N PHE A 213 14.19 -6.90 5.86
CA PHE A 213 15.54 -6.80 6.40
C PHE A 213 15.76 -5.36 6.87
N LYS A 214 16.02 -5.14 8.17
CA LYS A 214 16.16 -3.79 8.72
C LYS A 214 17.59 -3.23 8.56
N ASP A 215 18.60 -4.00 8.88
CA ASP A 215 19.97 -3.51 9.06
C ASP A 215 20.92 -3.92 7.93
N LEU A 216 20.53 -4.82 7.06
CA LEU A 216 21.33 -5.31 5.95
C LEU A 216 21.29 -4.35 4.77
N LYS A 217 22.47 -4.06 4.20
CA LYS A 217 22.63 -3.13 3.06
C LYS A 217 23.09 -3.84 1.78
N ASP A 218 23.70 -5.00 1.91
CA ASP A 218 24.24 -5.76 0.79
C ASP A 218 23.17 -6.68 0.18
N GLU A 219 22.81 -6.40 -1.08
CA GLU A 219 21.78 -7.13 -1.82
C GLU A 219 22.14 -8.61 -2.02
N GLN A 220 23.41 -8.93 -2.25
CA GLN A 220 23.84 -10.32 -2.45
C GLN A 220 23.69 -11.14 -1.15
N GLU A 221 24.01 -10.53 -0.03
CA GLU A 221 23.85 -11.16 1.28
C GLU A 221 22.38 -11.34 1.64
N ILE A 222 21.52 -10.34 1.36
CA ILE A 222 20.07 -10.41 1.52
C ILE A 222 19.51 -11.56 0.69
N LYS A 223 19.93 -11.69 -0.58
CA LYS A 223 19.51 -12.76 -1.49
C LYS A 223 19.87 -14.15 -0.95
N LYS A 224 21.06 -14.29 -0.37
CA LYS A 224 21.53 -15.54 0.25
C LYS A 224 20.69 -15.92 1.47
N ILE A 225 20.44 -14.96 2.35
CA ILE A 225 19.67 -15.20 3.57
C ILE A 225 18.19 -15.47 3.24
N ALA A 226 17.61 -14.73 2.29
CA ALA A 226 16.25 -14.96 1.83
C ALA A 226 16.06 -16.38 1.27
N LYS A 227 16.99 -16.85 0.42
CA LYS A 227 16.97 -18.25 -0.09
C LYS A 227 16.98 -19.27 1.03
N GLU A 228 17.80 -19.05 2.06
CA GLU A 228 17.90 -19.98 3.20
C GLU A 228 16.60 -20.01 4.02
N ILE A 229 15.97 -18.84 4.27
CA ILE A 229 14.69 -18.76 4.99
C ILE A 229 13.58 -19.43 4.21
N TYR A 230 13.47 -19.18 2.90
CA TYR A 230 12.45 -19.82 2.04
C TYR A 230 12.65 -21.33 1.94
N LEU A 231 13.89 -21.83 1.94
CA LEU A 231 14.16 -23.27 1.91
C LEU A 231 13.72 -23.97 3.20
N VAL A 232 13.85 -23.29 4.35
CA VAL A 232 13.48 -23.84 5.66
C VAL A 232 11.99 -23.71 5.93
N GLY A 233 11.37 -22.67 5.39
CA GLY A 233 9.95 -22.35 5.60
C GLY A 233 8.98 -23.06 4.66
N LYS A 234 9.47 -23.72 3.61
CA LYS A 234 8.68 -24.59 2.74
C LYS A 234 8.48 -25.92 3.46
#